data_09a54b0f6ae26782a5ea40c651de858a
#
_entry.id   09a54b0f6ae26782a5ea40c651de858a
#
_cell.length_a   1.000
_cell.length_b   1.000
_cell.length_c   1.000
_cell.angle_alpha   90.00
_cell.angle_beta   90.00
_cell.angle_gamma   90.00
#
_symmetry.space_group_name_H-M   'P 1'
#
loop_
_entity.id
_entity.type
_entity.pdbx_description
1 polymer ?
#
loop_
_entity_poly.entity_id
_entity_poly.type
_entity_poly.pdbx_seq_one_letter_code
_entity_poly.pdbx_strand_id
1 'polypeptide(L)'
;MNQYLVIGGFLGAGKTTSMIAFAEYLSARGLRPAILVNDLGSRSLVDGEFTAASGCFCDEITGDCICYQTEELVDRLRRFRDSSHADIVLSDIPGCGIGGLDHVYHKLAREYPDEFRLCPFTAVADPERLRAILPEQADLNLPEEMRYLFDAQLREAEVILFNKIDTLRPEELARDMAFLREHYGHAKIFAMSARSGAGVAEAADYLISARSALPEVDVGYGGPEFLAAEQRLSWYNRKFFVRKTDGIPVDGNAFISDYFEAVRTRLQAVQRNVPHLKLFANGAGEAAKASLLGVDYGIEFDRSFSAPQTELRCAVNARAACESEVLDFLMDAALRDACRKFGWKLHVFFTECFGMTDEGNE
;
A
#
# COMPACT_ATOMS: atom_id res chain seq x y z
N MET A 1 2.47 -26.81 8.68
CA MET A 1 2.37 -25.50 9.36
C MET A 1 2.52 -24.46 8.28
N ASN A 2 1.48 -23.64 8.05
CA ASN A 2 1.55 -22.59 7.06
C ASN A 2 2.51 -21.48 7.51
N GLN A 3 3.30 -21.00 6.57
CA GLN A 3 4.09 -19.81 6.80
C GLN A 3 3.20 -18.57 6.68
N TYR A 4 3.42 -17.60 7.55
CA TYR A 4 2.72 -16.33 7.53
C TYR A 4 3.71 -15.19 7.58
N LEU A 5 3.62 -14.28 6.63
CA LEU A 5 4.47 -13.10 6.48
C LEU A 5 3.62 -11.84 6.41
N VAL A 6 3.79 -10.97 7.40
CA VAL A 6 3.22 -9.61 7.37
C VAL A 6 4.22 -8.65 6.76
N ILE A 7 3.76 -7.86 5.81
CA ILE A 7 4.50 -6.80 5.13
C ILE A 7 3.86 -5.46 5.47
N GLY A 8 4.41 -4.80 6.46
CA GLY A 8 4.09 -3.42 6.82
C GLY A 8 4.85 -2.43 5.94
N GLY A 9 4.85 -1.19 6.37
CA GLY A 9 5.55 -0.11 5.70
C GLY A 9 4.59 0.92 5.11
N PHE A 10 5.14 2.08 4.80
CA PHE A 10 4.34 3.26 4.56
C PHE A 10 3.52 3.22 3.27
N LEU A 11 2.57 4.14 3.19
CA LEU A 11 1.73 4.34 2.01
C LEU A 11 2.60 4.64 0.77
N GLY A 12 2.38 3.86 -0.30
CA GLY A 12 3.09 4.02 -1.56
C GLY A 12 4.53 3.47 -1.61
N ALA A 13 5.06 2.87 -0.53
CA ALA A 13 6.37 2.24 -0.54
C ALA A 13 6.46 0.97 -1.41
N GLY A 14 5.30 0.43 -1.84
CA GLY A 14 5.24 -0.72 -2.75
C GLY A 14 4.95 -2.05 -2.08
N LYS A 15 4.25 -2.08 -0.93
CA LYS A 15 3.86 -3.31 -0.24
C LYS A 15 3.19 -4.32 -1.15
N THR A 16 2.06 -3.94 -1.77
CA THR A 16 1.29 -4.82 -2.66
C THR A 16 2.11 -5.30 -3.84
N THR A 17 2.92 -4.42 -4.45
CA THR A 17 3.82 -4.79 -5.55
C THR A 17 4.90 -5.77 -5.10
N SER A 18 5.43 -5.59 -3.88
CA SER A 18 6.40 -6.52 -3.28
C SER A 18 5.77 -7.89 -2.99
N MET A 19 4.54 -7.92 -2.45
CA MET A 19 3.82 -9.18 -2.23
C MET A 19 3.62 -9.95 -3.55
N ILE A 20 3.21 -9.27 -4.61
CA ILE A 20 3.03 -9.87 -5.93
C ILE A 20 4.37 -10.40 -6.47
N ALA A 21 5.44 -9.60 -6.41
CA ALA A 21 6.77 -10.01 -6.86
C ALA A 21 7.30 -11.23 -6.08
N PHE A 22 7.08 -11.28 -4.77
CA PHE A 22 7.41 -12.46 -3.97
C PHE A 22 6.53 -13.67 -4.33
N ALA A 23 5.23 -13.48 -4.51
CA ALA A 23 4.33 -14.57 -4.89
C ALA A 23 4.71 -15.15 -6.25
N GLU A 24 5.03 -14.33 -7.24
CA GLU A 24 5.50 -14.78 -8.57
C GLU A 24 6.81 -15.55 -8.46
N TYR A 25 7.79 -15.01 -7.71
CA TYR A 25 9.08 -15.69 -7.49
C TYR A 25 8.92 -17.05 -6.79
N LEU A 26 8.11 -17.10 -5.72
CA LEU A 26 7.86 -18.34 -4.97
C LEU A 26 7.08 -19.36 -5.79
N SER A 27 6.12 -18.92 -6.59
CA SER A 27 5.38 -19.78 -7.52
C SER A 27 6.30 -20.40 -8.56
N ALA A 28 7.24 -19.63 -9.12
CA ALA A 28 8.23 -20.14 -10.05
C ALA A 28 9.15 -21.22 -9.44
N ARG A 29 9.26 -21.27 -8.11
CA ARG A 29 9.98 -22.32 -7.34
C ARG A 29 9.09 -23.49 -6.91
N GLY A 30 7.85 -23.52 -7.33
CA GLY A 30 6.89 -24.61 -7.06
C GLY A 30 6.19 -24.48 -5.70
N LEU A 31 6.31 -23.34 -5.01
CA LEU A 31 5.52 -23.05 -3.82
C LEU A 31 4.15 -22.47 -4.22
N ARG A 32 3.20 -22.56 -3.32
CA ARG A 32 1.83 -22.01 -3.50
C ARG A 32 1.64 -20.82 -2.54
N PRO A 33 2.03 -19.62 -2.94
CA PRO A 33 1.77 -18.41 -2.16
C PRO A 33 0.31 -18.00 -2.28
N ALA A 34 -0.22 -17.40 -1.22
CA ALA A 34 -1.49 -16.69 -1.22
C ALA A 34 -1.27 -15.26 -0.71
N ILE A 35 -2.10 -14.32 -1.16
CA ILE A 35 -2.03 -12.92 -0.74
C ILE A 35 -3.33 -12.54 -0.03
N LEU A 36 -3.19 -11.96 1.15
CA LEU A 36 -4.29 -11.42 1.94
C LEU A 36 -4.12 -9.90 2.04
N VAL A 37 -4.99 -9.15 1.38
CA VAL A 37 -4.96 -7.69 1.39
C VAL A 37 -5.79 -7.17 2.57
N ASN A 38 -5.29 -6.15 3.26
CA ASN A 38 -6.02 -5.48 4.33
C ASN A 38 -6.27 -3.99 4.00
N ASP A 39 -7.53 -3.58 4.04
CA ASP A 39 -7.95 -2.19 3.84
C ASP A 39 -8.95 -1.76 4.94
N LEU A 40 -8.80 -0.52 5.44
CA LEU A 40 -9.69 0.07 6.43
C LEU A 40 -11.07 0.43 5.85
N GLY A 41 -11.17 0.61 4.54
CA GLY A 41 -12.45 0.88 3.86
C GLY A 41 -13.38 -0.33 3.91
N SER A 42 -14.67 -0.09 3.69
CA SER A 42 -15.67 -1.16 3.63
C SER A 42 -15.42 -2.18 2.50
N ARG A 43 -14.51 -1.85 1.58
CA ARG A 43 -14.05 -2.72 0.47
C ARG A 43 -12.61 -2.39 0.11
N SER A 44 -11.79 -3.40 -0.11
CA SER A 44 -10.49 -3.24 -0.76
C SER A 44 -10.70 -3.02 -2.25
N LEU A 45 -10.35 -1.85 -2.75
CA LEU A 45 -10.65 -1.49 -4.13
C LEU A 45 -9.46 -1.71 -5.06
N VAL A 46 -8.41 -0.89 -4.87
CA VAL A 46 -7.29 -0.85 -5.82
C VAL A 46 -6.35 -2.02 -5.62
N ASP A 47 -5.94 -2.26 -4.38
CA ASP A 47 -4.96 -3.31 -4.08
C ASP A 47 -5.56 -4.71 -4.24
N GLY A 48 -6.83 -4.91 -3.86
CA GLY A 48 -7.55 -6.17 -4.10
C GLY A 48 -7.74 -6.47 -5.60
N GLU A 49 -8.20 -5.49 -6.39
CA GLU A 49 -8.37 -5.67 -7.84
C GLU A 49 -7.02 -5.85 -8.56
N PHE A 50 -5.98 -5.16 -8.12
CA PHE A 50 -4.64 -5.31 -8.68
C PHE A 50 -4.03 -6.69 -8.38
N THR A 51 -4.20 -7.17 -7.14
CA THR A 51 -3.74 -8.51 -6.73
C THR A 51 -4.50 -9.60 -7.45
N ALA A 52 -5.81 -9.49 -7.57
CA ALA A 52 -6.62 -10.44 -8.35
C ALA A 52 -6.19 -10.49 -9.83
N ALA A 53 -5.82 -9.35 -10.41
CA ALA A 53 -5.34 -9.26 -11.79
C ALA A 53 -3.94 -9.88 -12.00
N SER A 54 -3.17 -10.14 -10.92
CA SER A 54 -1.87 -10.83 -11.01
C SER A 54 -1.98 -12.34 -11.19
N GLY A 55 -3.18 -12.91 -10.99
CA GLY A 55 -3.41 -14.35 -11.05
C GLY A 55 -2.99 -15.13 -9.80
N CYS A 56 -2.55 -14.48 -8.75
CA CYS A 56 -2.26 -15.11 -7.47
C CYS A 56 -3.55 -15.48 -6.72
N PHE A 57 -3.49 -16.50 -5.88
CA PHE A 57 -4.55 -16.73 -4.90
C PHE A 57 -4.64 -15.54 -3.97
N CYS A 58 -5.80 -14.90 -3.89
CA CYS A 58 -5.98 -13.72 -3.05
C CYS A 58 -7.33 -13.73 -2.32
N ASP A 59 -7.36 -13.10 -1.16
CA ASP A 59 -8.56 -12.78 -0.39
C ASP A 59 -8.34 -11.41 0.27
N GLU A 60 -9.38 -10.85 0.89
CA GLU A 60 -9.31 -9.54 1.52
C GLU A 60 -9.96 -9.54 2.90
N ILE A 61 -9.39 -8.73 3.81
CA ILE A 61 -10.02 -8.31 5.07
C ILE A 61 -10.25 -6.82 4.98
N THR A 62 -11.48 -6.38 5.23
CA THR A 62 -11.88 -4.98 5.08
C THR A 62 -12.64 -4.47 6.30
N GLY A 63 -12.78 -3.15 6.39
CA GLY A 63 -13.52 -2.48 7.45
C GLY A 63 -12.68 -2.09 8.67
N ASP A 64 -11.58 -2.80 8.92
CA ASP A 64 -10.66 -2.50 10.02
C ASP A 64 -9.27 -3.11 9.78
N CYS A 65 -8.30 -2.75 10.63
CA CYS A 65 -6.98 -3.37 10.63
C CYS A 65 -7.06 -4.82 11.12
N ILE A 66 -6.27 -5.71 10.50
CA ILE A 66 -6.11 -7.10 10.97
C ILE A 66 -5.65 -7.19 12.43
N CYS A 67 -5.05 -6.12 12.97
CA CYS A 67 -4.69 -6.00 14.38
C CYS A 67 -5.89 -6.20 15.32
N TYR A 68 -7.07 -5.75 14.89
CA TYR A 68 -8.33 -5.86 15.63
C TYR A 68 -9.19 -7.04 15.19
N GLN A 69 -8.92 -7.62 14.02
CA GLN A 69 -9.71 -8.70 13.41
C GLN A 69 -8.98 -10.04 13.46
N THR A 70 -8.41 -10.42 14.60
CA THR A 70 -7.57 -11.62 14.74
C THR A 70 -8.33 -12.92 14.39
N GLU A 71 -9.58 -13.06 14.79
CA GLU A 71 -10.38 -14.25 14.47
C GLU A 71 -10.62 -14.38 12.96
N GLU A 72 -10.99 -13.28 12.30
CA GLU A 72 -11.14 -13.22 10.84
C GLU A 72 -9.82 -13.55 10.14
N LEU A 73 -8.71 -12.98 10.61
CA LEU A 73 -7.37 -13.29 10.10
C LEU A 73 -7.08 -14.80 10.19
N VAL A 74 -7.28 -15.40 11.35
CA VAL A 74 -7.02 -16.83 11.58
C VAL A 74 -7.91 -17.68 10.67
N ASP A 75 -9.18 -17.34 10.52
CA ASP A 75 -10.09 -18.07 9.64
C ASP A 75 -9.66 -17.98 8.17
N ARG A 76 -9.16 -16.81 7.71
CA ARG A 76 -8.59 -16.66 6.35
C ARG A 76 -7.32 -17.50 6.18
N LEU A 77 -6.41 -17.46 7.15
CA LEU A 77 -5.18 -18.26 7.11
C LEU A 77 -5.49 -19.78 7.07
N ARG A 78 -6.46 -20.25 7.84
CA ARG A 78 -6.95 -21.64 7.81
C ARG A 78 -7.56 -22.00 6.47
N ARG A 79 -8.39 -21.10 5.90
CA ARG A 79 -9.00 -21.30 4.59
C ARG A 79 -7.94 -21.42 3.48
N PHE A 80 -6.91 -20.57 3.49
CA PHE A 80 -5.81 -20.67 2.54
C PHE A 80 -5.06 -22.00 2.68
N ARG A 81 -4.83 -22.46 3.94
CA ARG A 81 -4.21 -23.76 4.19
C ARG A 81 -5.06 -24.91 3.65
N ASP A 82 -6.33 -24.94 4.01
CA ASP A 82 -7.17 -26.13 3.84
C ASP A 82 -7.78 -26.22 2.44
N SER A 83 -8.16 -25.07 1.84
CA SER A 83 -8.84 -25.04 0.53
C SER A 83 -7.86 -24.79 -0.62
N SER A 84 -6.88 -23.90 -0.46
CA SER A 84 -5.93 -23.56 -1.51
C SER A 84 -4.58 -24.27 -1.38
N HIS A 85 -4.39 -25.00 -0.26
CA HIS A 85 -3.13 -25.67 0.08
C HIS A 85 -1.93 -24.72 -0.01
N ALA A 86 -2.12 -23.48 0.42
CA ALA A 86 -1.06 -22.48 0.39
C ALA A 86 0.10 -22.88 1.31
N ASP A 87 1.32 -22.74 0.83
CA ASP A 87 2.53 -23.01 1.61
C ASP A 87 2.91 -21.78 2.44
N ILE A 88 2.59 -20.58 1.94
CA ILE A 88 2.79 -19.30 2.61
C ILE A 88 1.65 -18.33 2.30
N VAL A 89 1.24 -17.55 3.30
CA VAL A 89 0.34 -16.41 3.14
C VAL A 89 1.13 -15.13 3.38
N LEU A 90 1.08 -14.23 2.40
CA LEU A 90 1.62 -12.88 2.45
C LEU A 90 0.47 -11.93 2.76
N SER A 91 0.56 -11.13 3.81
CA SER A 91 -0.45 -10.10 4.07
C SER A 91 0.19 -8.74 4.26
N ASP A 92 -0.56 -7.68 3.97
CA ASP A 92 -0.18 -6.35 4.40
C ASP A 92 -0.98 -5.92 5.63
N ILE A 93 -0.55 -4.79 6.20
CA ILE A 93 -1.32 -3.97 7.13
C ILE A 93 -1.52 -2.59 6.50
N PRO A 94 -2.56 -1.85 6.89
CA PRO A 94 -2.79 -0.51 6.39
C PRO A 94 -1.52 0.35 6.49
N GLY A 95 -1.28 1.19 5.49
CA GLY A 95 0.00 1.89 5.37
C GLY A 95 0.29 2.97 6.43
N CYS A 96 -0.67 3.31 7.28
CA CYS A 96 -0.49 4.10 8.50
C CYS A 96 -0.29 3.21 9.74
N GLY A 97 -0.47 1.87 9.64
CA GLY A 97 -0.41 0.95 10.76
C GLY A 97 0.99 0.82 11.34
N ILE A 98 1.09 0.88 12.67
CA ILE A 98 2.23 0.47 13.49
C ILE A 98 1.72 -0.49 14.57
N GLY A 99 2.60 -1.14 15.30
CA GLY A 99 2.22 -2.13 16.32
C GLY A 99 1.78 -3.48 15.73
N GLY A 100 2.02 -3.73 14.44
CA GLY A 100 1.67 -5.00 13.81
C GLY A 100 2.44 -6.18 14.37
N LEU A 101 3.67 -5.97 14.83
CA LEU A 101 4.45 -6.98 15.52
C LEU A 101 3.76 -7.42 16.80
N ASP A 102 3.30 -6.49 17.63
CA ASP A 102 2.63 -6.80 18.91
C ASP A 102 1.20 -7.32 18.69
N HIS A 103 0.37 -6.56 17.98
CA HIS A 103 -1.06 -6.84 17.85
C HIS A 103 -1.40 -7.99 16.90
N VAL A 104 -0.49 -8.36 16.00
CA VAL A 104 -0.68 -9.52 15.11
C VAL A 104 0.24 -10.66 15.50
N TYR A 105 1.56 -10.46 15.51
CA TYR A 105 2.50 -11.56 15.69
C TYR A 105 2.54 -12.11 17.11
N HIS A 106 2.72 -11.25 18.12
CA HIS A 106 2.69 -11.70 19.52
C HIS A 106 1.33 -12.30 19.88
N LYS A 107 0.23 -11.74 19.37
CA LYS A 107 -1.10 -12.26 19.60
C LYS A 107 -1.29 -13.65 18.97
N LEU A 108 -0.88 -13.84 17.71
CA LEU A 108 -0.92 -15.16 17.07
C LEU A 108 -0.03 -16.18 17.79
N ALA A 109 1.17 -15.79 18.19
CA ALA A 109 2.07 -16.70 18.91
C ALA A 109 1.52 -17.12 20.28
N ARG A 110 0.80 -16.23 20.97
CA ARG A 110 0.19 -16.49 22.28
C ARG A 110 -1.10 -17.31 22.19
N GLU A 111 -2.00 -16.94 21.27
CA GLU A 111 -3.35 -17.50 21.20
C GLU A 111 -3.45 -18.73 20.30
N TYR A 112 -2.57 -18.84 19.31
CA TYR A 112 -2.52 -19.95 18.34
C TYR A 112 -1.10 -20.54 18.23
N PRO A 113 -0.51 -21.00 19.38
CA PRO A 113 0.85 -21.51 19.39
C PRO A 113 0.97 -22.71 18.46
N ASP A 114 2.08 -22.79 17.72
CA ASP A 114 2.41 -23.86 16.78
C ASP A 114 1.45 -24.04 15.58
N GLU A 115 0.44 -23.20 15.42
CA GLU A 115 -0.46 -23.28 14.28
C GLU A 115 0.14 -22.63 13.02
N PHE A 116 0.82 -21.49 13.19
CA PHE A 116 1.45 -20.74 12.13
C PHE A 116 2.95 -20.59 12.34
N ARG A 117 3.72 -20.68 11.25
CA ARG A 117 5.13 -20.31 11.26
C ARG A 117 5.25 -18.83 10.86
N LEU A 118 5.48 -17.97 11.82
CA LEU A 118 5.67 -16.55 11.59
C LEU A 118 7.04 -16.29 10.96
N CYS A 119 7.04 -15.74 9.74
CA CYS A 119 8.24 -15.22 9.10
C CYS A 119 8.64 -13.90 9.78
N PRO A 120 9.86 -13.36 9.59
CA PRO A 120 10.24 -12.10 10.20
C PRO A 120 9.29 -10.96 9.86
N PHE A 121 8.86 -10.17 10.84
CA PHE A 121 8.00 -9.01 10.63
C PHE A 121 8.72 -8.00 9.72
N THR A 122 8.09 -7.62 8.63
CA THR A 122 8.76 -6.93 7.53
C THR A 122 8.13 -5.58 7.26
N ALA A 123 8.95 -4.54 7.08
CA ALA A 123 8.51 -3.24 6.61
C ALA A 123 9.13 -2.88 5.25
N VAL A 124 8.32 -2.30 4.36
CA VAL A 124 8.79 -1.75 3.08
C VAL A 124 9.04 -0.26 3.22
N ALA A 125 10.26 0.16 2.95
CA ALA A 125 10.67 1.55 2.82
C ALA A 125 11.01 1.88 1.36
N ASP A 126 10.94 3.14 0.98
CA ASP A 126 11.38 3.64 -0.32
C ASP A 126 12.20 4.95 -0.17
N PRO A 127 12.94 5.36 -1.21
CA PRO A 127 13.80 6.54 -1.13
C PRO A 127 13.06 7.83 -0.79
N GLU A 128 11.83 7.98 -1.25
CA GLU A 128 11.05 9.21 -1.04
C GLU A 128 10.64 9.37 0.42
N ARG A 129 10.15 8.28 1.03
CA ARG A 129 9.74 8.28 2.45
C ARG A 129 10.95 8.30 3.38
N LEU A 130 12.03 7.64 2.95
CA LEU A 130 13.27 7.72 3.71
C LEU A 130 13.77 9.16 3.84
N ARG A 131 13.68 9.95 2.77
CA ARG A 131 14.04 11.39 2.81
C ARG A 131 13.21 12.18 3.85
N ALA A 132 11.97 11.81 4.07
CA ALA A 132 11.11 12.48 5.04
C ALA A 132 11.59 12.33 6.49
N ILE A 133 12.33 11.27 6.81
CA ILE A 133 12.90 11.03 8.14
C ILE A 133 14.38 11.43 8.23
N LEU A 134 15.03 11.76 7.12
CA LEU A 134 16.40 12.28 7.12
C LEU A 134 16.43 13.69 7.74
N PRO A 135 17.26 13.96 8.79
CA PRO A 135 17.28 15.26 9.45
C PRO A 135 17.61 16.44 8.52
N GLU A 136 18.43 16.18 7.50
CA GLU A 136 18.93 17.21 6.58
C GLU A 136 18.01 17.45 5.37
N GLN A 137 17.06 16.57 5.09
CA GLN A 137 16.21 16.60 3.92
C GLN A 137 14.72 16.44 4.27
N ALA A 138 14.37 16.78 5.51
CA ALA A 138 12.98 16.74 5.94
C ALA A 138 12.11 17.52 4.95
N ASP A 139 11.36 16.81 4.13
CA ASP A 139 10.39 17.40 3.21
C ASP A 139 9.42 18.24 4.04
N LEU A 140 9.47 19.54 3.82
CA LEU A 140 8.71 20.52 4.60
C LEU A 140 7.19 20.35 4.44
N ASN A 141 6.77 19.58 3.43
CA ASN A 141 5.36 19.32 3.12
C ASN A 141 4.77 18.08 3.82
N LEU A 142 5.59 17.29 4.53
CA LEU A 142 5.08 16.16 5.30
C LEU A 142 4.89 16.55 6.77
N PRO A 143 3.68 16.37 7.35
CA PRO A 143 3.44 16.61 8.77
C PRO A 143 4.41 15.82 9.67
N GLU A 144 4.80 16.39 10.80
CA GLU A 144 5.74 15.76 11.74
C GLU A 144 5.22 14.41 12.24
N GLU A 145 3.92 14.31 12.48
CA GLU A 145 3.24 13.09 12.89
C GLU A 145 3.42 11.95 11.87
N MET A 146 3.50 12.28 10.59
CA MET A 146 3.72 11.29 9.55
C MET A 146 5.17 10.76 9.56
N ARG A 147 6.13 11.61 9.93
CA ARG A 147 7.54 11.18 10.12
C ARG A 147 7.67 10.19 11.26
N TYR A 148 6.95 10.45 12.36
CA TYR A 148 6.87 9.52 13.48
C TYR A 148 6.38 8.13 13.01
N LEU A 149 5.31 8.05 12.21
CA LEU A 149 4.81 6.77 11.69
C LEU A 149 5.85 6.04 10.83
N PHE A 150 6.57 6.75 9.96
CA PHE A 150 7.63 6.15 9.15
C PHE A 150 8.74 5.55 10.02
N ASP A 151 9.23 6.32 10.98
CA ASP A 151 10.27 5.86 11.90
C ASP A 151 9.80 4.67 12.73
N ALA A 152 8.59 4.74 13.29
CA ALA A 152 8.00 3.68 14.09
C ALA A 152 7.87 2.36 13.31
N GLN A 153 7.43 2.40 12.05
CA GLN A 153 7.33 1.22 11.19
C GLN A 153 8.68 0.56 10.93
N LEU A 154 9.75 1.34 10.79
CA LEU A 154 11.09 0.78 10.60
C LEU A 154 11.70 0.27 11.92
N ARG A 155 11.36 0.89 13.06
CA ARG A 155 11.80 0.44 14.37
C ARG A 155 11.20 -0.90 14.79
N GLU A 156 9.95 -1.18 14.43
CA GLU A 156 9.34 -2.47 14.77
C GLU A 156 9.73 -3.61 13.82
N ALA A 157 10.29 -3.31 12.66
CA ALA A 157 10.57 -4.31 11.65
C ALA A 157 11.80 -5.17 12.00
N GLU A 158 11.69 -6.49 11.85
CA GLU A 158 12.83 -7.42 11.87
C GLU A 158 13.56 -7.44 10.52
N VAL A 159 12.83 -7.15 9.44
CA VAL A 159 13.36 -7.02 8.08
C VAL A 159 12.87 -5.72 7.44
N ILE A 160 13.80 -4.97 6.87
CA ILE A 160 13.49 -3.78 6.07
C ILE A 160 13.78 -4.09 4.60
N LEU A 161 12.74 -3.95 3.77
CA LEU A 161 12.86 -4.02 2.32
C LEU A 161 12.98 -2.60 1.78
N PHE A 162 14.18 -2.18 1.45
CA PHE A 162 14.42 -0.90 0.80
C PHE A 162 14.11 -1.05 -0.68
N ASN A 163 12.89 -0.69 -1.06
CA ASN A 163 12.31 -0.88 -2.38
C ASN A 163 12.57 0.30 -3.31
N LYS A 164 12.26 0.14 -4.59
CA LYS A 164 12.40 1.16 -5.66
C LYS A 164 13.85 1.60 -5.91
N ILE A 165 14.83 0.73 -5.67
CA ILE A 165 16.24 1.05 -5.94
C ILE A 165 16.54 1.33 -7.41
N ASP A 166 15.66 0.89 -8.33
CA ASP A 166 15.70 1.21 -9.76
C ASP A 166 15.53 2.71 -10.08
N THR A 167 15.07 3.49 -9.12
CA THR A 167 14.93 4.95 -9.25
C THR A 167 16.16 5.72 -8.77
N LEU A 168 17.14 5.05 -8.17
CA LEU A 168 18.31 5.65 -7.54
C LEU A 168 19.57 5.49 -8.37
N ARG A 169 20.43 6.51 -8.31
CA ARG A 169 21.83 6.38 -8.73
C ARG A 169 22.63 5.57 -7.70
N PRO A 170 23.73 4.91 -8.09
CA PRO A 170 24.51 4.09 -7.17
C PRO A 170 24.97 4.81 -5.89
N GLU A 171 25.32 6.10 -6.00
CA GLU A 171 25.76 6.91 -4.87
C GLU A 171 24.62 7.21 -3.90
N GLU A 172 23.42 7.44 -4.42
CA GLU A 172 22.22 7.65 -3.61
C GLU A 172 21.83 6.37 -2.88
N LEU A 173 21.85 5.24 -3.58
CA LEU A 173 21.62 3.93 -2.96
C LEU A 173 22.62 3.64 -1.83
N ALA A 174 23.90 3.89 -2.08
CA ALA A 174 24.95 3.65 -1.07
C ALA A 174 24.74 4.51 0.18
N ARG A 175 24.39 5.80 0.00
CA ARG A 175 24.09 6.74 1.09
C ARG A 175 22.88 6.29 1.89
N ASP A 176 21.77 5.98 1.21
CA ASP A 176 20.50 5.63 1.84
C ASP A 176 20.62 4.29 2.59
N MET A 177 21.36 3.32 2.02
CA MET A 177 21.68 2.05 2.69
C MET A 177 22.60 2.23 3.91
N ALA A 178 23.54 3.19 3.87
CA ALA A 178 24.36 3.52 5.03
C ALA A 178 23.51 4.09 6.17
N PHE A 179 22.63 5.03 5.86
CA PHE A 179 21.67 5.59 6.83
C PHE A 179 20.81 4.50 7.47
N LEU A 180 20.19 3.64 6.66
CA LEU A 180 19.34 2.56 7.19
C LEU A 180 20.12 1.62 8.12
N ARG A 181 21.35 1.26 7.77
CA ARG A 181 22.20 0.40 8.62
C ARG A 181 22.61 1.08 9.93
N GLU A 182 22.84 2.38 9.90
CA GLU A 182 23.21 3.16 11.08
C GLU A 182 22.03 3.30 12.05
N HIS A 183 20.84 3.62 11.55
CA HIS A 183 19.68 3.95 12.38
C HIS A 183 18.79 2.74 12.70
N TYR A 184 18.75 1.75 11.81
CA TYR A 184 17.90 0.55 11.94
C TYR A 184 18.73 -0.75 11.85
N GLY A 185 19.95 -0.73 12.39
CA GLY A 185 20.87 -1.88 12.35
C GLY A 185 20.40 -3.11 13.14
N HIS A 186 19.31 -3.01 13.90
CA HIS A 186 18.64 -4.16 14.52
C HIS A 186 17.93 -5.03 13.48
N ALA A 187 17.50 -4.46 12.37
CA ALA A 187 16.81 -5.16 11.30
C ALA A 187 17.74 -5.67 10.22
N LYS A 188 17.39 -6.77 9.56
CA LYS A 188 18.05 -7.20 8.33
C LYS A 188 17.53 -6.38 7.16
N ILE A 189 18.44 -5.73 6.40
CA ILE A 189 18.06 -4.81 5.34
C ILE A 189 18.37 -5.40 3.98
N PHE A 190 17.38 -5.43 3.07
CA PHE A 190 17.53 -5.84 1.68
C PHE A 190 17.22 -4.66 0.76
N ALA A 191 18.14 -4.37 -0.16
CA ALA A 191 17.90 -3.43 -1.25
C ALA A 191 17.22 -4.17 -2.40
N MET A 192 16.05 -3.72 -2.83
CA MET A 192 15.30 -4.40 -3.89
C MET A 192 14.49 -3.44 -4.77
N SER A 193 14.09 -3.92 -5.92
CA SER A 193 13.03 -3.32 -6.72
C SER A 193 11.99 -4.38 -7.06
N ALA A 194 10.81 -4.26 -6.48
CA ALA A 194 9.69 -5.12 -6.80
C ALA A 194 9.26 -5.02 -8.28
N ARG A 195 9.52 -3.86 -8.90
CA ARG A 195 9.20 -3.59 -10.30
C ARG A 195 10.14 -4.30 -11.28
N SER A 196 11.46 -4.24 -11.03
CA SER A 196 12.47 -4.85 -11.92
C SER A 196 12.86 -6.28 -11.54
N GLY A 197 12.44 -6.75 -10.35
CA GLY A 197 12.84 -8.04 -9.80
C GLY A 197 14.22 -8.04 -9.11
N ALA A 198 14.97 -6.94 -9.15
CA ALA A 198 16.29 -6.85 -8.51
C ALA A 198 16.17 -7.06 -7.00
N GLY A 199 16.99 -7.93 -6.40
CA GLY A 199 17.00 -8.23 -4.96
C GLY A 199 15.79 -9.02 -4.43
N VAL A 200 14.75 -9.24 -5.23
CA VAL A 200 13.52 -9.95 -4.82
C VAL A 200 13.82 -11.39 -4.40
N ALA A 201 14.63 -12.11 -5.16
CA ALA A 201 14.97 -13.50 -4.88
C ALA A 201 15.68 -13.64 -3.52
N GLU A 202 16.70 -12.83 -3.26
CA GLU A 202 17.46 -12.87 -2.02
C GLU A 202 16.59 -12.56 -0.80
N ALA A 203 15.75 -11.52 -0.89
CA ALA A 203 14.83 -11.13 0.16
C ALA A 203 13.79 -12.23 0.43
N ALA A 204 13.15 -12.77 -0.62
CA ALA A 204 12.14 -13.82 -0.49
C ALA A 204 12.72 -15.09 0.13
N ASP A 205 13.90 -15.56 -0.33
CA ASP A 205 14.55 -16.76 0.20
C ASP A 205 14.89 -16.60 1.68
N TYR A 206 15.35 -15.43 2.10
CA TYR A 206 15.58 -15.15 3.51
C TYR A 206 14.28 -15.20 4.31
N LEU A 207 13.25 -14.50 3.87
CA LEU A 207 11.98 -14.38 4.58
C LEU A 207 11.30 -15.74 4.79
N ILE A 208 11.32 -16.64 3.79
CA ILE A 208 10.73 -17.96 3.92
C ILE A 208 11.61 -18.94 4.73
N SER A 209 12.89 -18.70 4.84
CA SER A 209 13.83 -19.56 5.60
C SER A 209 13.90 -19.18 7.08
N ALA A 210 13.82 -17.89 7.39
CA ALA A 210 13.90 -17.37 8.74
C ALA A 210 12.57 -17.48 9.50
N ARG A 211 12.63 -17.32 10.82
CA ARG A 211 11.48 -17.19 11.71
C ARG A 211 11.57 -15.84 12.42
N SER A 212 10.41 -15.25 12.74
CA SER A 212 10.34 -14.11 13.63
C SER A 212 10.95 -14.45 14.99
N ALA A 213 11.77 -13.54 15.50
CA ALA A 213 12.30 -13.60 16.85
C ALA A 213 11.30 -13.05 17.88
N LEU A 214 10.19 -12.47 17.39
CA LEU A 214 9.16 -11.81 18.22
C LEU A 214 9.78 -10.80 19.21
N PRO A 215 10.57 -9.81 18.75
CA PRO A 215 11.17 -8.85 19.66
C PRO A 215 10.07 -7.98 20.30
N GLU A 216 10.30 -7.58 21.54
CA GLU A 216 9.45 -6.60 22.24
C GLU A 216 9.89 -5.19 21.80
N VAL A 217 9.02 -4.49 21.06
CA VAL A 217 9.30 -3.13 20.55
C VAL A 217 8.13 -2.21 20.84
N ASP A 218 8.36 -1.23 21.70
CA ASP A 218 7.38 -0.16 21.91
C ASP A 218 7.54 0.90 20.81
N VAL A 219 6.53 1.02 19.98
CA VAL A 219 6.45 2.03 18.92
C VAL A 219 5.45 3.15 19.24
N GLY A 220 4.90 3.16 20.45
CA GLY A 220 3.94 4.18 20.89
C GLY A 220 2.53 3.99 20.31
N TYR A 221 2.15 2.77 19.93
CA TYR A 221 0.81 2.47 19.42
C TYR A 221 -0.28 2.88 20.42
N GLY A 222 -1.35 3.54 19.93
CA GLY A 222 -2.41 4.09 20.78
C GLY A 222 -2.00 5.31 21.60
N GLY A 223 -0.74 5.76 21.53
CA GLY A 223 -0.25 6.95 22.20
C GLY A 223 -0.65 8.26 21.50
N PRO A 224 -0.40 9.42 22.15
CA PRO A 224 -0.84 10.73 21.62
C PRO A 224 -0.31 11.04 20.21
N GLU A 225 0.94 10.67 19.92
CA GLU A 225 1.58 10.93 18.63
C GLU A 225 0.96 10.05 17.53
N PHE A 226 0.64 8.79 17.84
CA PHE A 226 -0.06 7.89 16.93
C PHE A 226 -1.46 8.40 16.59
N LEU A 227 -2.24 8.75 17.61
CA LEU A 227 -3.59 9.29 17.44
C LEU A 227 -3.59 10.60 16.64
N ALA A 228 -2.63 11.50 16.92
CA ALA A 228 -2.47 12.73 16.17
C ALA A 228 -2.14 12.47 14.69
N ALA A 229 -1.33 11.45 14.40
CA ALA A 229 -1.00 11.07 13.03
C ALA A 229 -2.20 10.49 12.28
N GLU A 230 -2.98 9.63 12.93
CA GLU A 230 -4.20 9.06 12.31
C GLU A 230 -5.26 10.13 12.04
N GLN A 231 -5.49 11.06 12.96
CA GLN A 231 -6.45 12.16 12.80
C GLN A 231 -6.11 13.12 11.66
N ARG A 232 -4.85 13.14 11.17
CA ARG A 232 -4.44 13.95 10.03
C ARG A 232 -4.86 13.37 8.68
N LEU A 233 -5.25 12.10 8.63
CA LEU A 233 -5.53 11.41 7.38
C LEU A 233 -7.02 11.23 7.16
N SER A 234 -7.46 11.48 5.93
CA SER A 234 -8.75 11.04 5.42
C SER A 234 -8.57 9.98 4.34
N TRP A 235 -9.52 9.08 4.31
CA TRP A 235 -9.62 7.97 3.36
C TRP A 235 -10.67 8.30 2.32
N TYR A 236 -10.34 8.07 1.05
CA TYR A 236 -11.27 8.21 -0.06
C TYR A 236 -11.21 6.95 -0.92
N ASN A 237 -12.35 6.33 -1.14
CA ASN A 237 -12.52 5.16 -1.96
C ASN A 237 -13.66 5.40 -2.95
N ARG A 238 -13.43 5.16 -4.25
CA ARG A 238 -14.48 5.30 -5.26
C ARG A 238 -14.36 4.24 -6.34
N LYS A 239 -15.51 3.66 -6.74
CA LYS A 239 -15.65 2.87 -7.98
C LYS A 239 -16.53 3.62 -8.96
N PHE A 240 -16.05 3.74 -10.18
CA PHE A 240 -16.79 4.38 -11.25
C PHE A 240 -16.54 3.74 -12.61
N PHE A 241 -17.43 4.01 -13.52
CA PHE A 241 -17.34 3.61 -14.92
C PHE A 241 -17.42 4.84 -15.81
N VAL A 242 -16.58 4.91 -16.81
CA VAL A 242 -16.64 5.94 -17.84
C VAL A 242 -16.75 5.32 -19.20
N ARG A 243 -17.56 5.90 -20.09
CA ARG A 243 -17.79 5.42 -21.44
C ARG A 243 -17.91 6.57 -22.43
N LYS A 244 -17.35 6.39 -23.61
CA LYS A 244 -17.51 7.28 -24.75
C LYS A 244 -18.90 7.08 -25.37
N THR A 245 -19.67 8.15 -25.52
CA THR A 245 -21.00 8.09 -26.17
C THR A 245 -20.93 8.15 -27.70
N ASP A 246 -19.84 8.72 -28.22
CA ASP A 246 -19.54 8.80 -29.65
C ASP A 246 -18.79 7.56 -30.20
N GLY A 247 -18.37 6.65 -29.30
CA GLY A 247 -17.60 5.45 -29.66
C GLY A 247 -16.15 5.73 -30.10
N ILE A 248 -15.69 6.99 -30.06
CA ILE A 248 -14.32 7.35 -30.46
C ILE A 248 -13.36 7.02 -29.32
N PRO A 249 -12.37 6.11 -29.53
CA PRO A 249 -11.43 5.73 -28.48
C PRO A 249 -10.55 6.91 -28.09
N VAL A 250 -10.18 6.99 -26.80
CA VAL A 250 -9.26 7.99 -26.25
C VAL A 250 -8.14 7.32 -25.46
N ASP A 251 -7.02 8.03 -25.31
CA ASP A 251 -5.90 7.56 -24.49
C ASP A 251 -6.32 7.49 -23.02
N GLY A 252 -6.47 6.25 -22.50
CA GLY A 252 -6.83 5.99 -21.12
C GLY A 252 -5.74 6.42 -20.12
N ASN A 253 -4.47 6.33 -20.52
CA ASN A 253 -3.35 6.75 -19.66
C ASN A 253 -3.35 8.28 -19.53
N ALA A 254 -3.60 9.01 -20.61
CA ALA A 254 -3.71 10.47 -20.58
C ALA A 254 -4.90 10.93 -19.72
N PHE A 255 -6.04 10.21 -19.75
CA PHE A 255 -7.18 10.49 -18.87
C PHE A 255 -6.82 10.32 -17.39
N ILE A 256 -6.14 9.22 -17.03
CA ILE A 256 -5.70 8.95 -15.66
C ILE A 256 -4.72 10.04 -15.20
N SER A 257 -3.74 10.38 -16.03
CA SER A 257 -2.76 11.43 -15.73
C SER A 257 -3.44 12.78 -15.51
N ASP A 258 -4.38 13.16 -16.36
CA ASP A 258 -5.11 14.44 -16.24
C ASP A 258 -5.96 14.50 -14.97
N TYR A 259 -6.61 13.40 -14.62
CA TYR A 259 -7.35 13.29 -13.35
C TYR A 259 -6.43 13.50 -12.15
N PHE A 260 -5.28 12.84 -12.12
CA PHE A 260 -4.31 12.97 -11.02
C PHE A 260 -3.69 14.37 -10.94
N GLU A 261 -3.36 14.97 -12.09
CA GLU A 261 -2.87 16.36 -12.16
C GLU A 261 -3.92 17.35 -11.64
N ALA A 262 -5.19 17.11 -11.98
CA ALA A 262 -6.28 17.93 -11.50
C ALA A 262 -6.47 17.81 -9.97
N VAL A 263 -6.29 16.62 -9.40
CA VAL A 263 -6.29 16.40 -7.94
C VAL A 263 -5.10 17.11 -7.30
N ARG A 264 -3.88 16.89 -7.83
CA ARG A 264 -2.66 17.51 -7.34
C ARG A 264 -2.77 19.03 -7.27
N THR A 265 -3.18 19.65 -8.37
CA THR A 265 -3.34 21.11 -8.46
C THR A 265 -4.30 21.65 -7.42
N ARG A 266 -5.42 20.93 -7.17
CA ARG A 266 -6.42 21.35 -6.19
C ARG A 266 -5.91 21.20 -4.76
N LEU A 267 -5.22 20.13 -4.45
CA LEU A 267 -4.61 19.93 -3.13
C LEU A 267 -3.53 20.98 -2.84
N GLN A 268 -2.69 21.30 -3.82
CA GLN A 268 -1.70 22.38 -3.72
C GLN A 268 -2.37 23.74 -3.46
N ALA A 269 -3.48 24.04 -4.14
CA ALA A 269 -4.21 25.29 -3.97
C ALA A 269 -4.78 25.48 -2.56
N VAL A 270 -5.10 24.40 -1.86
CA VAL A 270 -5.56 24.42 -0.46
C VAL A 270 -4.45 24.09 0.54
N GLN A 271 -3.20 24.04 0.10
CA GLN A 271 -2.02 23.73 0.92
C GLN A 271 -2.16 22.38 1.68
N ARG A 272 -2.68 21.37 1.01
CA ARG A 272 -2.82 20.00 1.51
C ARG A 272 -1.95 19.05 0.69
N ASN A 273 -1.62 17.91 1.30
CA ASN A 273 -0.83 16.86 0.64
C ASN A 273 -1.64 15.57 0.53
N VAL A 274 -1.28 14.76 -0.47
CA VAL A 274 -1.79 13.42 -0.67
C VAL A 274 -0.63 12.43 -0.48
N PRO A 275 -0.50 11.79 0.69
CA PRO A 275 0.54 10.78 0.88
C PRO A 275 0.40 9.61 -0.09
N HIS A 276 -0.80 9.40 -0.66
CA HIS A 276 -1.05 8.32 -1.57
C HIS A 276 -2.38 8.53 -2.32
N LEU A 277 -2.32 8.46 -3.63
CA LEU A 277 -3.47 8.32 -4.52
C LEU A 277 -3.17 7.21 -5.51
N LYS A 278 -4.03 6.20 -5.60
CA LYS A 278 -3.93 5.10 -6.56
C LYS A 278 -5.19 5.01 -7.40
N LEU A 279 -5.03 4.60 -8.65
CA LEU A 279 -6.12 4.23 -9.53
C LEU A 279 -5.77 2.94 -10.24
N PHE A 280 -6.72 2.00 -10.24
CA PHE A 280 -6.72 0.82 -11.08
C PHE A 280 -7.86 0.93 -12.08
N ALA A 281 -7.58 0.70 -13.35
CA ALA A 281 -8.57 0.77 -14.42
C ALA A 281 -8.50 -0.46 -15.31
N ASN A 282 -9.67 -1.03 -15.60
CA ASN A 282 -9.86 -2.08 -16.59
C ASN A 282 -10.55 -1.50 -17.82
N GLY A 283 -9.96 -1.75 -18.99
CA GLY A 283 -10.50 -1.41 -20.32
C GLY A 283 -10.72 -2.65 -21.17
N ALA A 284 -10.64 -2.54 -22.47
CA ALA A 284 -10.89 -3.60 -23.45
C ALA A 284 -9.85 -4.75 -23.40
N GLY A 285 -9.88 -5.56 -22.34
CA GLY A 285 -8.96 -6.69 -22.15
C GLY A 285 -7.60 -6.32 -21.58
N GLU A 286 -7.38 -5.05 -21.25
CA GLU A 286 -6.16 -4.51 -20.64
C GLU A 286 -6.46 -3.83 -19.31
N ALA A 287 -5.44 -3.66 -18.49
CA ALA A 287 -5.54 -2.92 -17.22
C ALA A 287 -4.41 -1.90 -17.11
N ALA A 288 -4.70 -0.78 -16.45
CA ALA A 288 -3.70 0.21 -16.03
C ALA A 288 -3.75 0.39 -14.53
N LYS A 289 -2.59 0.66 -13.93
CA LYS A 289 -2.45 1.07 -12.52
C LYS A 289 -1.52 2.26 -12.46
N ALA A 290 -2.01 3.33 -11.85
CA ALA A 290 -1.25 4.56 -11.63
C ALA A 290 -1.26 4.95 -10.16
N SER A 291 -0.21 5.66 -9.74
CA SER A 291 -0.02 6.16 -8.38
C SER A 291 0.52 7.59 -8.39
N LEU A 292 0.06 8.40 -7.44
CA LEU A 292 0.63 9.69 -7.10
C LEU A 292 0.94 9.67 -5.60
N LEU A 293 2.21 9.86 -5.25
CA LEU A 293 2.74 9.63 -3.90
C LEU A 293 2.95 10.91 -3.10
N GLY A 294 2.55 12.03 -3.65
CA GLY A 294 2.63 13.35 -3.04
C GLY A 294 2.44 14.43 -4.11
N VAL A 295 2.07 15.64 -3.67
CA VAL A 295 1.82 16.76 -4.58
C VAL A 295 3.07 17.23 -5.33
N ASP A 296 4.26 16.92 -4.81
CA ASP A 296 5.56 17.28 -5.38
C ASP A 296 6.19 16.15 -6.22
N TYR A 297 5.53 15.00 -6.33
CA TYR A 297 6.03 13.82 -7.04
C TYR A 297 5.35 13.61 -8.38
N GLY A 298 6.02 12.88 -9.27
CA GLY A 298 5.47 12.50 -10.57
C GLY A 298 4.35 11.45 -10.43
N ILE A 299 3.55 11.33 -11.48
CA ILE A 299 2.59 10.23 -11.62
C ILE A 299 3.34 9.01 -12.14
N GLU A 300 3.28 7.91 -11.39
CA GLU A 300 3.90 6.65 -11.76
C GLU A 300 2.85 5.66 -12.28
N PHE A 301 3.18 4.97 -13.37
CA PHE A 301 2.39 3.87 -13.89
C PHE A 301 3.11 2.55 -13.65
N ASP A 302 2.51 1.67 -12.82
CA ASP A 302 2.94 0.29 -12.67
C ASP A 302 2.56 -0.53 -13.91
N ARG A 303 1.40 -0.19 -14.53
CA ARG A 303 0.87 -0.78 -15.75
C ARG A 303 0.14 0.29 -16.54
N SER A 304 0.28 0.27 -17.86
CA SER A 304 -0.36 1.21 -18.80
C SER A 304 -1.17 0.47 -19.85
N PHE A 305 -2.19 1.13 -20.39
CA PHE A 305 -2.87 0.66 -21.58
C PHE A 305 -1.94 0.78 -22.79
N SER A 306 -1.94 -0.22 -23.64
CA SER A 306 -1.21 -0.20 -24.92
C SER A 306 -2.02 0.40 -26.05
N ALA A 307 -3.36 0.42 -25.93
CA ALA A 307 -4.29 0.92 -26.92
C ALA A 307 -5.29 1.93 -26.34
N PRO A 308 -5.84 2.83 -27.17
CA PRO A 308 -6.91 3.74 -26.75
C PRO A 308 -8.18 2.98 -26.33
N GLN A 309 -8.93 3.58 -25.40
CA GLN A 309 -10.07 2.96 -24.73
C GLN A 309 -11.38 3.68 -25.06
N THR A 310 -12.50 2.93 -25.15
CA THR A 310 -13.86 3.49 -25.30
C THR A 310 -14.64 3.42 -23.99
N GLU A 311 -14.20 2.60 -23.04
CA GLU A 311 -14.77 2.49 -21.72
C GLU A 311 -13.71 2.07 -20.70
N LEU A 312 -13.87 2.50 -19.46
CA LEU A 312 -13.01 2.13 -18.35
C LEU A 312 -13.84 1.87 -17.09
N ARG A 313 -13.53 0.77 -16.42
CA ARG A 313 -13.98 0.51 -15.03
C ARG A 313 -12.84 0.86 -14.10
N CYS A 314 -13.07 1.81 -13.22
CA CYS A 314 -12.03 2.37 -12.36
C CYS A 314 -12.33 2.17 -10.89
N ALA A 315 -11.30 1.81 -10.13
CA ALA A 315 -11.26 1.90 -8.69
C ALA A 315 -10.20 2.93 -8.30
N VAL A 316 -10.55 3.82 -7.37
CA VAL A 316 -9.65 4.87 -6.85
C VAL A 316 -9.60 4.76 -5.33
N ASN A 317 -8.40 4.89 -4.80
CA ASN A 317 -8.12 4.93 -3.38
C ASN A 317 -7.15 6.09 -3.11
N ALA A 318 -7.49 6.98 -2.17
CA ALA A 318 -6.60 8.05 -1.75
C ALA A 318 -6.51 8.13 -0.22
N ARG A 319 -5.35 8.56 0.25
CA ARG A 319 -5.10 8.98 1.62
C ARG A 319 -4.53 10.38 1.55
N ALA A 320 -5.21 11.32 2.17
CA ALA A 320 -4.79 12.72 2.12
C ALA A 320 -4.82 13.35 3.50
N ALA A 321 -3.86 14.25 3.75
CA ALA A 321 -3.80 15.04 4.96
C ALA A 321 -4.72 16.26 4.84
N CYS A 322 -6.03 16.02 4.84
CA CYS A 322 -7.08 17.04 4.82
C CYS A 322 -8.40 16.48 5.35
N GLU A 323 -9.35 17.34 5.61
CA GLU A 323 -10.70 17.01 6.06
C GLU A 323 -11.44 16.18 4.99
N SER A 324 -12.22 15.18 5.41
CA SER A 324 -12.87 14.23 4.50
C SER A 324 -13.84 14.88 3.51
N GLU A 325 -14.59 15.89 3.93
CA GLU A 325 -15.50 16.63 3.05
C GLU A 325 -14.75 17.43 1.98
N VAL A 326 -13.60 18.01 2.35
CA VAL A 326 -12.72 18.71 1.41
C VAL A 326 -12.14 17.74 0.40
N LEU A 327 -11.66 16.58 0.87
CA LEU A 327 -11.10 15.54 0.00
C LEU A 327 -12.15 15.04 -1.00
N ASP A 328 -13.35 14.69 -0.54
CA ASP A 328 -14.43 14.21 -1.42
C ASP A 328 -14.78 15.24 -2.50
N PHE A 329 -14.94 16.50 -2.11
CA PHE A 329 -15.23 17.58 -3.04
C PHE A 329 -14.11 17.75 -4.11
N LEU A 330 -12.84 17.78 -3.70
CA LEU A 330 -11.72 17.97 -4.62
C LEU A 330 -11.57 16.79 -5.59
N MET A 331 -11.74 15.57 -5.09
CA MET A 331 -11.67 14.34 -5.89
C MET A 331 -12.81 14.27 -6.91
N ASP A 332 -14.04 14.59 -6.51
CA ASP A 332 -15.20 14.59 -7.40
C ASP A 332 -15.08 15.68 -8.49
N ALA A 333 -14.67 16.89 -8.11
CA ALA A 333 -14.49 17.99 -9.04
C ALA A 333 -13.40 17.66 -10.09
N ALA A 334 -12.27 17.12 -9.65
CA ALA A 334 -11.19 16.70 -10.53
C ALA A 334 -11.62 15.62 -11.54
N LEU A 335 -12.36 14.59 -11.05
CA LEU A 335 -12.88 13.52 -11.89
C LEU A 335 -13.85 14.04 -12.95
N ARG A 336 -14.78 14.92 -12.57
CA ARG A 336 -15.74 15.52 -13.51
C ARG A 336 -15.07 16.37 -14.56
N ASP A 337 -14.02 17.11 -14.20
CA ASP A 337 -13.26 17.92 -15.14
C ASP A 337 -12.50 17.05 -16.15
N ALA A 338 -11.82 16.02 -15.70
CA ALA A 338 -11.16 15.06 -16.58
C ALA A 338 -12.18 14.36 -17.50
N CYS A 339 -13.34 13.92 -16.96
CA CYS A 339 -14.39 13.33 -17.79
C CYS A 339 -14.89 14.29 -18.88
N ARG A 340 -15.09 15.56 -18.56
CA ARG A 340 -15.51 16.57 -19.53
C ARG A 340 -14.46 16.78 -20.63
N LYS A 341 -13.21 16.91 -20.25
CA LYS A 341 -12.09 17.11 -21.17
C LYS A 341 -11.96 15.98 -22.19
N PHE A 342 -12.09 14.74 -21.74
CA PHE A 342 -11.96 13.54 -22.59
C PHE A 342 -13.28 13.09 -23.20
N GLY A 343 -14.41 13.77 -22.94
CA GLY A 343 -15.74 13.43 -23.45
C GLY A 343 -16.29 12.10 -22.89
N TRP A 344 -15.91 11.76 -21.66
CA TRP A 344 -16.42 10.59 -20.96
C TRP A 344 -17.78 10.85 -20.30
N LYS A 345 -18.72 9.92 -20.43
CA LYS A 345 -19.92 9.85 -19.59
C LYS A 345 -19.59 9.07 -18.34
N LEU A 346 -19.66 9.73 -17.18
CA LEU A 346 -19.37 9.19 -15.86
C LEU A 346 -20.61 8.50 -15.25
N HIS A 347 -20.38 7.33 -14.65
CA HIS A 347 -21.31 6.67 -13.75
C HIS A 347 -20.55 6.19 -12.49
N VAL A 348 -20.96 6.67 -11.32
CA VAL A 348 -20.37 6.33 -10.04
C VAL A 348 -21.19 5.22 -9.38
N PHE A 349 -20.55 4.13 -8.98
CA PHE A 349 -21.20 3.00 -8.31
C PHE A 349 -21.05 3.04 -6.79
N PHE A 350 -19.92 3.58 -6.33
CA PHE A 350 -19.57 3.56 -4.92
C PHE A 350 -18.69 4.76 -4.61
N THR A 351 -18.90 5.39 -3.47
CA THR A 351 -18.02 6.39 -2.87
C THR A 351 -18.07 6.26 -1.37
N GLU A 352 -16.93 6.30 -0.75
CA GLU A 352 -16.72 6.31 0.68
C GLU A 352 -15.60 7.31 0.97
N CYS A 353 -15.85 8.26 1.85
CA CYS A 353 -14.86 9.23 2.31
C CYS A 353 -15.04 9.45 3.81
N PHE A 354 -14.00 9.21 4.61
CA PHE A 354 -14.04 9.32 6.06
C PHE A 354 -12.67 9.72 6.62
N GLY A 355 -12.69 10.39 7.75
CA GLY A 355 -11.51 10.61 8.59
C GLY A 355 -11.51 9.63 9.75
N MET A 356 -10.35 9.44 10.40
CA MET A 356 -10.28 8.76 11.69
C MET A 356 -10.79 9.76 12.75
N THR A 357 -12.03 9.61 13.15
CA THR A 357 -12.61 10.36 14.27
C THR A 357 -12.49 9.55 15.55
N ASP A 358 -12.49 10.24 16.72
CA ASP A 358 -12.41 9.62 18.06
C ASP A 358 -13.59 8.69 18.39
N GLU A 359 -14.53 8.48 17.48
CA GLU A 359 -15.76 7.68 17.70
C GLU A 359 -15.53 6.16 17.58
N GLY A 360 -14.30 5.70 17.39
CA GLY A 360 -13.94 4.27 17.29
C GLY A 360 -13.51 3.58 18.59
N ASN A 361 -13.51 4.27 19.72
CA ASN A 361 -13.07 3.75 21.03
C ASN A 361 -14.22 3.73 22.07
N GLU A 362 -15.39 3.16 21.73
CA GLU A 362 -16.36 2.72 22.73
C GLU A 362 -16.48 1.17 22.74
#